data_e9c33d39d689e1121fcbf85f33ab50c7
#
_entry.id   e9c33d39d689e1121fcbf85f33ab50c7
#
_cell.length_a   1.000
_cell.length_b   1.000
_cell.length_c   1.000
_cell.angle_alpha   90.00
_cell.angle_beta   90.00
_cell.angle_gamma   90.00
#
_symmetry.space_group_name_H-M   'P 1'
#
loop_
_entity.id
_entity.type
_entity.pdbx_description
1 polymer ?
#
loop_
_entity_poly.entity_id
_entity_poly.type
_entity_poly.pdbx_seq_one_letter_code
_entity_poly.pdbx_strand_id
1 'polypeptide(L)'
;MSKTGDFAIQGDTLVKYQGPGGDVVIPQGVVRIGREAFLDCAGLTGVALPAGVAEIGLLAFASCLNLARVALPESLTEIGPNAFFRCGALTELTLPAGLTRVRNSAFSRCAGLVGVDIPAGVTKIDALVFAGCLSLARVGLPEGLTEIGDLAFFRCGALTELTLPAGVVRIGKKAFADCVNLSAVVLPKGVTAIDKTVFLGCDPAVVAPHIPLSDFHRLDKPKAIRGFALAYLRAMPMEEDNRAGYLSYIRRQRKRLYPLAVGNEEVLRLMIAEKMIPKKDVSLLLDEAEARQNAAAKALILEYGREL
;
A
#
# COMPACT_ATOMS: atom_id res chain seq x y z
N MET A 1 17.07 -32.59 -8.92
CA MET A 1 15.74 -33.09 -9.34
C MET A 1 15.12 -33.83 -8.16
N SER A 2 13.92 -33.40 -7.75
CA SER A 2 13.18 -34.05 -6.65
C SER A 2 12.79 -35.47 -7.06
N LYS A 3 12.97 -36.44 -6.17
CA LYS A 3 12.56 -37.82 -6.41
C LYS A 3 11.09 -38.02 -5.98
N THR A 4 10.40 -38.99 -6.56
CA THR A 4 9.00 -39.29 -6.20
C THR A 4 8.82 -39.56 -4.70
N GLY A 5 9.86 -40.09 -4.01
CA GLY A 5 9.86 -40.33 -2.57
C GLY A 5 9.98 -39.09 -1.68
N ASP A 6 10.27 -37.88 -2.26
CA ASP A 6 10.36 -36.66 -1.50
C ASP A 6 8.97 -36.05 -1.16
N PHE A 7 7.89 -36.60 -1.73
CA PHE A 7 6.53 -36.09 -1.61
C PHE A 7 5.61 -37.12 -0.94
N ALA A 8 5.05 -36.76 0.21
CA ALA A 8 3.94 -37.52 0.82
C ALA A 8 2.62 -36.95 0.25
N ILE A 9 1.93 -37.76 -0.55
CA ILE A 9 0.66 -37.40 -1.19
C ILE A 9 -0.44 -38.32 -0.69
N GLN A 10 -1.59 -37.75 -0.30
CA GLN A 10 -2.80 -38.47 0.11
C GLN A 10 -3.96 -38.05 -0.80
N GLY A 11 -4.42 -38.99 -1.62
CA GLY A 11 -5.37 -38.68 -2.68
C GLY A 11 -4.75 -37.71 -3.69
N ASP A 12 -5.35 -36.52 -3.85
CA ASP A 12 -4.89 -35.44 -4.69
C ASP A 12 -4.14 -34.32 -3.93
N THR A 13 -3.88 -34.53 -2.63
CA THR A 13 -3.30 -33.52 -1.75
C THR A 13 -1.85 -33.85 -1.40
N LEU A 14 -0.94 -32.89 -1.66
CA LEU A 14 0.42 -32.96 -1.16
C LEU A 14 0.42 -32.56 0.32
N VAL A 15 0.62 -33.53 1.21
CA VAL A 15 0.56 -33.32 2.67
C VAL A 15 1.91 -32.97 3.28
N LYS A 16 3.02 -33.43 2.69
CA LYS A 16 4.37 -33.09 3.19
C LYS A 16 5.44 -33.27 2.11
N TYR A 17 6.36 -32.31 2.06
CA TYR A 17 7.63 -32.41 1.35
C TYR A 17 8.74 -32.80 2.34
N GLN A 18 9.58 -33.75 1.95
CA GLN A 18 10.65 -34.33 2.78
C GLN A 18 12.01 -34.32 2.05
N GLY A 19 12.07 -33.67 0.90
CA GLY A 19 13.26 -33.60 0.09
C GLY A 19 14.27 -32.54 0.58
N PRO A 20 15.45 -32.48 -0.02
CA PRO A 20 16.55 -31.61 0.41
C PRO A 20 16.34 -30.12 0.06
N GLY A 21 15.37 -29.77 -0.75
CA GLY A 21 15.15 -28.42 -1.27
C GLY A 21 15.70 -28.24 -2.69
N GLY A 22 16.21 -27.02 -2.97
CA GLY A 22 16.57 -26.58 -4.33
C GLY A 22 15.34 -26.17 -5.13
N ASP A 23 15.40 -26.31 -6.45
CA ASP A 23 14.25 -26.08 -7.35
C ASP A 23 13.41 -27.36 -7.43
N VAL A 24 12.19 -27.27 -6.94
CA VAL A 24 11.24 -28.39 -6.78
C VAL A 24 10.12 -28.29 -7.78
N VAL A 25 9.87 -29.37 -8.52
CA VAL A 25 8.69 -29.53 -9.38
C VAL A 25 7.74 -30.52 -8.70
N ILE A 26 6.55 -30.04 -8.34
CA ILE A 26 5.53 -30.87 -7.69
C ILE A 26 4.93 -31.83 -8.75
N PRO A 27 4.72 -33.12 -8.42
CA PRO A 27 4.19 -34.09 -9.34
C PRO A 27 2.81 -33.74 -9.92
N GLN A 28 2.55 -34.18 -11.15
CA GLN A 28 1.23 -34.06 -11.77
C GLN A 28 0.18 -34.87 -10.97
N GLY A 29 -1.08 -34.43 -11.02
CA GLY A 29 -2.19 -35.05 -10.27
C GLY A 29 -2.40 -34.44 -8.88
N VAL A 30 -1.49 -33.58 -8.39
CA VAL A 30 -1.73 -32.81 -7.17
C VAL A 30 -2.69 -31.66 -7.49
N VAL A 31 -3.81 -31.60 -6.75
CA VAL A 31 -4.84 -30.56 -6.86
C VAL A 31 -4.75 -29.58 -5.69
N ARG A 32 -4.17 -30.03 -4.57
CA ARG A 32 -4.10 -29.24 -3.35
C ARG A 32 -2.73 -29.33 -2.69
N ILE A 33 -2.14 -28.18 -2.33
CA ILE A 33 -0.98 -28.13 -1.45
C ILE A 33 -1.51 -28.06 -0.02
N GLY A 34 -1.29 -29.11 0.75
CA GLY A 34 -1.85 -29.27 2.09
C GLY A 34 -1.28 -28.28 3.11
N ARG A 35 -1.91 -28.25 4.28
CA ARG A 35 -1.44 -27.50 5.44
C ARG A 35 0.01 -27.88 5.76
N GLU A 36 0.87 -26.84 5.91
CA GLU A 36 2.27 -27.01 6.35
C GLU A 36 3.12 -27.95 5.45
N ALA A 37 2.72 -28.14 4.19
CA ALA A 37 3.35 -29.11 3.30
C ALA A 37 4.86 -28.85 3.10
N PHE A 38 5.27 -27.57 3.04
CA PHE A 38 6.67 -27.12 2.93
C PHE A 38 7.08 -26.21 4.10
N LEU A 39 6.39 -26.28 5.24
CA LEU A 39 6.70 -25.44 6.39
C LEU A 39 8.19 -25.57 6.79
N ASP A 40 8.87 -24.42 6.98
CA ASP A 40 10.27 -24.31 7.38
C ASP A 40 11.28 -25.01 6.43
N CYS A 41 10.92 -25.21 5.15
CA CYS A 41 11.82 -25.77 4.15
C CYS A 41 12.90 -24.74 3.73
N ALA A 42 13.91 -24.54 4.59
CA ALA A 42 14.98 -23.56 4.36
C ALA A 42 15.81 -23.87 3.09
N GLY A 43 15.89 -25.12 2.65
CA GLY A 43 16.60 -25.51 1.43
C GLY A 43 15.85 -25.20 0.14
N LEU A 44 14.56 -24.85 0.19
CA LEU A 44 13.73 -24.61 -0.99
C LEU A 44 14.09 -23.27 -1.63
N THR A 45 14.53 -23.24 -2.89
CA THR A 45 14.88 -22.02 -3.65
C THR A 45 13.86 -21.67 -4.71
N GLY A 46 13.19 -22.67 -5.28
CA GLY A 46 12.14 -22.47 -6.27
C GLY A 46 11.11 -23.59 -6.18
N VAL A 47 9.87 -23.32 -6.55
CA VAL A 47 8.83 -24.33 -6.65
C VAL A 47 7.94 -24.08 -7.87
N ALA A 48 7.67 -25.14 -8.64
CA ALA A 48 6.69 -25.12 -9.71
C ALA A 48 5.52 -26.03 -9.35
N LEU A 49 4.32 -25.47 -9.31
CA LEU A 49 3.07 -26.17 -9.06
C LEU A 49 2.49 -26.67 -10.38
N PRO A 50 1.96 -27.93 -10.44
CA PRO A 50 1.34 -28.43 -11.66
C PRO A 50 0.02 -27.74 -11.99
N ALA A 51 -0.38 -27.80 -13.26
CA ALA A 51 -1.54 -27.11 -13.80
C ALA A 51 -2.90 -27.48 -13.13
N GLY A 52 -2.96 -28.54 -12.34
CA GLY A 52 -4.19 -28.93 -11.63
C GLY A 52 -4.37 -28.31 -10.25
N VAL A 53 -3.34 -27.65 -9.70
CA VAL A 53 -3.43 -27.10 -8.33
C VAL A 53 -4.43 -25.95 -8.26
N ALA A 54 -5.47 -26.14 -7.45
CA ALA A 54 -6.53 -25.16 -7.22
C ALA A 54 -6.40 -24.40 -5.88
N GLU A 55 -5.71 -24.98 -4.90
CA GLU A 55 -5.62 -24.43 -3.55
C GLU A 55 -4.22 -24.62 -2.93
N ILE A 56 -3.72 -23.55 -2.29
CA ILE A 56 -2.55 -23.59 -1.41
C ILE A 56 -3.04 -23.41 0.02
N GLY A 57 -2.78 -24.41 0.87
CA GLY A 57 -3.32 -24.49 2.23
C GLY A 57 -2.61 -23.58 3.23
N LEU A 58 -3.13 -23.61 4.48
CA LEU A 58 -2.60 -22.89 5.63
C LEU A 58 -1.11 -23.20 5.84
N LEU A 59 -0.24 -22.15 5.94
CA LEU A 59 1.19 -22.26 6.22
C LEU A 59 1.98 -23.12 5.21
N ALA A 60 1.43 -23.38 4.02
CA ALA A 60 1.98 -24.37 3.09
C ALA A 60 3.45 -24.17 2.76
N PHE A 61 3.90 -22.92 2.58
CA PHE A 61 5.29 -22.52 2.32
C PHE A 61 5.83 -21.56 3.39
N ALA A 62 5.21 -21.52 4.57
CA ALA A 62 5.64 -20.57 5.60
C ALA A 62 7.09 -20.80 6.01
N SER A 63 7.83 -19.74 6.22
CA SER A 63 9.25 -19.74 6.60
C SER A 63 10.19 -20.46 5.61
N CYS A 64 9.81 -20.58 4.34
CA CYS A 64 10.73 -20.96 3.27
C CYS A 64 11.64 -19.77 2.95
N LEU A 65 12.64 -19.50 3.81
CA LEU A 65 13.41 -18.25 3.82
C LEU A 65 14.17 -18.00 2.53
N ASN A 66 14.58 -19.05 1.81
CA ASN A 66 15.34 -19.00 0.57
C ASN A 66 14.48 -19.16 -0.69
N LEU A 67 13.14 -19.29 -0.54
CA LEU A 67 12.23 -19.42 -1.68
C LEU A 67 12.18 -18.10 -2.46
N ALA A 68 12.87 -18.07 -3.59
CA ALA A 68 12.99 -16.90 -4.45
C ALA A 68 11.99 -16.89 -5.61
N ARG A 69 11.53 -18.05 -6.07
CA ARG A 69 10.67 -18.22 -7.24
C ARG A 69 9.54 -19.19 -6.97
N VAL A 70 8.33 -18.79 -7.37
CA VAL A 70 7.13 -19.63 -7.29
C VAL A 70 6.39 -19.55 -8.62
N ALA A 71 6.26 -20.66 -9.33
CA ALA A 71 5.41 -20.76 -10.51
C ALA A 71 4.02 -21.25 -10.12
N LEU A 72 3.04 -20.34 -10.13
CA LEU A 72 1.64 -20.60 -9.79
C LEU A 72 0.85 -20.91 -11.08
N PRO A 73 0.02 -21.99 -11.10
CA PRO A 73 -0.77 -22.33 -12.27
C PRO A 73 -2.05 -21.50 -12.39
N GLU A 74 -2.58 -21.36 -13.61
CA GLU A 74 -3.83 -20.64 -13.88
C GLU A 74 -5.07 -21.27 -13.20
N SER A 75 -5.01 -22.54 -12.82
CA SER A 75 -6.05 -23.24 -12.06
C SER A 75 -6.17 -22.80 -10.60
N LEU A 76 -5.18 -22.04 -10.07
CA LEU A 76 -5.16 -21.65 -8.68
C LEU A 76 -6.24 -20.61 -8.37
N THR A 77 -7.14 -20.94 -7.43
CA THR A 77 -8.26 -20.07 -7.03
C THR A 77 -8.12 -19.49 -5.62
N GLU A 78 -7.34 -20.16 -4.76
CA GLU A 78 -7.18 -19.72 -3.37
C GLU A 78 -5.75 -19.89 -2.86
N ILE A 79 -5.24 -18.86 -2.17
CA ILE A 79 -4.02 -18.88 -1.36
C ILE A 79 -4.43 -18.73 0.10
N GLY A 80 -4.18 -19.78 0.89
CA GLY A 80 -4.59 -19.91 2.28
C GLY A 80 -3.87 -18.98 3.26
N PRO A 81 -4.32 -18.96 4.52
CA PRO A 81 -3.72 -18.10 5.54
C PRO A 81 -2.25 -18.43 5.76
N ASN A 82 -1.41 -17.38 5.88
CA ASN A 82 0.04 -17.50 6.09
C ASN A 82 0.77 -18.39 5.06
N ALA A 83 0.21 -18.63 3.88
CA ALA A 83 0.75 -19.62 2.93
C ALA A 83 2.22 -19.36 2.57
N PHE A 84 2.62 -18.12 2.40
CA PHE A 84 4.00 -17.68 2.12
C PHE A 84 4.56 -16.78 3.23
N PHE A 85 4.07 -16.93 4.47
CA PHE A 85 4.56 -16.13 5.59
C PHE A 85 6.08 -16.25 5.76
N ARG A 86 6.79 -15.10 5.81
CA ARG A 86 8.26 -15.02 5.93
C ARG A 86 9.06 -15.64 4.77
N CYS A 87 8.52 -15.73 3.57
CA CYS A 87 9.31 -16.06 2.38
C CYS A 87 10.14 -14.83 1.95
N GLY A 88 11.19 -14.54 2.72
CA GLY A 88 11.95 -13.29 2.61
C GLY A 88 12.74 -13.11 1.31
N ALA A 89 13.11 -14.21 0.64
CA ALA A 89 13.81 -14.21 -0.63
C ALA A 89 12.89 -14.05 -1.86
N LEU A 90 11.56 -14.13 -1.68
CA LEU A 90 10.60 -14.00 -2.78
C LEU A 90 10.60 -12.55 -3.28
N THR A 91 11.14 -12.32 -4.49
CA THR A 91 11.29 -10.99 -5.08
C THR A 91 10.22 -10.69 -6.12
N GLU A 92 9.79 -11.70 -6.86
CA GLU A 92 8.81 -11.60 -7.92
C GLU A 92 7.68 -12.59 -7.70
N LEU A 93 6.44 -12.15 -7.91
CA LEU A 93 5.26 -12.97 -7.77
C LEU A 93 4.24 -12.59 -8.85
N THR A 94 3.94 -13.55 -9.71
CA THR A 94 2.84 -13.45 -10.67
C THR A 94 1.66 -14.23 -10.12
N LEU A 95 0.58 -13.53 -9.81
CA LEU A 95 -0.68 -14.13 -9.37
C LEU A 95 -1.54 -14.47 -10.60
N PRO A 96 -2.06 -15.71 -10.73
CA PRO A 96 -2.83 -16.13 -11.89
C PRO A 96 -4.20 -15.45 -11.96
N ALA A 97 -4.73 -15.26 -13.16
CA ALA A 97 -6.00 -14.57 -13.41
C ALA A 97 -7.22 -15.27 -12.73
N GLY A 98 -7.15 -16.59 -12.54
CA GLY A 98 -8.19 -17.38 -11.87
C GLY A 98 -8.26 -17.20 -10.35
N LEU A 99 -7.27 -16.52 -9.74
CA LEU A 99 -7.22 -16.35 -8.29
C LEU A 99 -8.33 -15.40 -7.82
N THR A 100 -9.11 -15.86 -6.83
CA THR A 100 -10.22 -15.08 -6.25
C THR A 100 -10.04 -14.79 -4.76
N ARG A 101 -9.21 -15.56 -4.06
CA ARG A 101 -9.02 -15.43 -2.62
C ARG A 101 -7.55 -15.46 -2.21
N VAL A 102 -7.12 -14.41 -1.52
CA VAL A 102 -5.82 -14.31 -0.85
C VAL A 102 -6.10 -14.06 0.63
N ARG A 103 -5.83 -15.07 1.45
CA ARG A 103 -6.24 -15.08 2.85
C ARG A 103 -5.27 -14.33 3.77
N ASN A 104 -5.70 -14.17 5.03
CA ASN A 104 -4.96 -13.43 6.05
C ASN A 104 -3.47 -13.79 6.07
N SER A 105 -2.60 -12.77 6.09
CA SER A 105 -1.14 -12.91 6.21
C SER A 105 -0.47 -13.75 5.11
N ALA A 106 -1.14 -14.02 3.97
CA ALA A 106 -0.65 -14.95 2.95
C ALA A 106 0.78 -14.63 2.49
N PHE A 107 1.14 -13.35 2.36
CA PHE A 107 2.47 -12.87 1.98
C PHE A 107 3.12 -12.01 3.07
N SER A 108 2.64 -12.08 4.31
CA SER A 108 3.21 -11.28 5.39
C SER A 108 4.69 -11.60 5.59
N ARG A 109 5.50 -10.53 5.72
CA ARG A 109 6.97 -10.60 5.85
C ARG A 109 7.72 -11.22 4.65
N CYS A 110 7.15 -11.18 3.45
CA CYS A 110 7.88 -11.38 2.21
C CYS A 110 8.73 -10.11 1.93
N ALA A 111 9.81 -9.93 2.70
CA ALA A 111 10.56 -8.68 2.74
C ALA A 111 11.22 -8.32 1.41
N GLY A 112 11.54 -9.32 0.58
CA GLY A 112 12.14 -9.13 -0.75
C GLY A 112 11.17 -8.79 -1.86
N LEU A 113 9.84 -8.94 -1.64
CA LEU A 113 8.83 -8.73 -2.69
C LEU A 113 8.80 -7.27 -3.13
N VAL A 114 9.10 -7.02 -4.42
CA VAL A 114 9.23 -5.67 -4.98
C VAL A 114 7.91 -5.15 -5.56
N GLY A 115 7.14 -6.02 -6.19
CA GLY A 115 5.87 -5.65 -6.80
C GLY A 115 4.91 -6.82 -6.91
N VAL A 116 3.62 -6.51 -6.96
CA VAL A 116 2.55 -7.50 -7.17
C VAL A 116 1.37 -6.85 -7.87
N ASP A 117 0.80 -7.54 -8.85
CA ASP A 117 -0.46 -7.17 -9.47
C ASP A 117 -1.54 -8.13 -8.96
N ILE A 118 -2.57 -7.58 -8.31
CA ILE A 118 -3.68 -8.34 -7.75
C ILE A 118 -4.69 -8.63 -8.87
N PRO A 119 -5.06 -9.91 -9.11
CA PRO A 119 -5.97 -10.27 -10.20
C PRO A 119 -7.39 -9.71 -10.02
N ALA A 120 -8.09 -9.53 -11.13
CA ALA A 120 -9.44 -8.95 -11.18
C ALA A 120 -10.49 -9.73 -10.33
N GLY A 121 -10.30 -11.05 -10.14
CA GLY A 121 -11.17 -11.88 -9.32
C GLY A 121 -11.08 -11.62 -7.80
N VAL A 122 -10.04 -10.92 -7.33
CA VAL A 122 -9.84 -10.61 -5.92
C VAL A 122 -10.57 -9.32 -5.57
N THR A 123 -11.66 -9.42 -4.83
CA THR A 123 -12.49 -8.27 -4.43
C THR A 123 -12.15 -7.73 -3.04
N LYS A 124 -11.30 -8.44 -2.29
CA LYS A 124 -10.89 -8.07 -0.93
C LYS A 124 -9.43 -8.44 -0.69
N ILE A 125 -8.67 -7.53 -0.10
CA ILE A 125 -7.35 -7.82 0.50
C ILE A 125 -7.58 -8.07 1.98
N ASP A 126 -7.39 -9.31 2.44
CA ASP A 126 -7.60 -9.71 3.83
C ASP A 126 -6.58 -9.04 4.77
N ALA A 127 -6.76 -9.22 6.09
CA ALA A 127 -5.87 -8.64 7.07
C ALA A 127 -4.43 -9.14 6.93
N LEU A 128 -3.45 -8.23 7.10
CA LEU A 128 -2.01 -8.53 7.13
C LEU A 128 -1.42 -9.16 5.84
N VAL A 129 -2.16 -9.21 4.73
CA VAL A 129 -1.72 -9.94 3.51
C VAL A 129 -0.30 -9.58 3.09
N PHE A 130 0.04 -8.29 3.05
CA PHE A 130 1.37 -7.79 2.67
C PHE A 130 2.11 -7.12 3.84
N ALA A 131 1.70 -7.37 5.07
CA ALA A 131 2.34 -6.74 6.22
C ALA A 131 3.83 -7.10 6.31
N GLY A 132 4.70 -6.09 6.39
CA GLY A 132 6.15 -6.29 6.48
C GLY A 132 6.83 -6.66 5.16
N CYS A 133 6.18 -6.45 4.02
CA CYS A 133 6.80 -6.51 2.71
C CYS A 133 7.63 -5.23 2.50
N LEU A 134 8.84 -5.19 3.07
CA LEU A 134 9.65 -3.99 3.19
C LEU A 134 10.07 -3.38 1.85
N SER A 135 10.29 -4.23 0.84
CA SER A 135 10.71 -3.83 -0.52
C SER A 135 9.53 -3.56 -1.47
N LEU A 136 8.27 -3.72 -1.02
CA LEU A 136 7.09 -3.60 -1.88
C LEU A 136 6.89 -2.13 -2.29
N ALA A 137 7.32 -1.83 -3.52
CA ALA A 137 7.28 -0.49 -4.10
C ALA A 137 6.05 -0.28 -5.01
N ARG A 138 5.51 -1.35 -5.61
CA ARG A 138 4.38 -1.29 -6.55
C ARG A 138 3.33 -2.34 -6.22
N VAL A 139 2.07 -1.89 -6.20
CA VAL A 139 0.90 -2.77 -6.05
C VAL A 139 -0.13 -2.37 -7.10
N GLY A 140 -0.42 -3.27 -8.03
CA GLY A 140 -1.56 -3.15 -8.95
C GLY A 140 -2.83 -3.62 -8.24
N LEU A 141 -3.78 -2.71 -8.03
CA LEU A 141 -5.07 -3.03 -7.41
C LEU A 141 -6.15 -3.17 -8.48
N PRO A 142 -7.00 -4.23 -8.44
CA PRO A 142 -8.04 -4.43 -9.44
C PRO A 142 -9.23 -3.48 -9.23
N GLU A 143 -9.89 -3.09 -10.31
CA GLU A 143 -11.07 -2.21 -10.26
C GLU A 143 -12.23 -2.79 -9.44
N GLY A 144 -12.35 -4.12 -9.34
CA GLY A 144 -13.34 -4.82 -8.53
C GLY A 144 -13.05 -4.86 -7.02
N LEU A 145 -11.93 -4.28 -6.57
CA LEU A 145 -11.58 -4.27 -5.15
C LEU A 145 -12.54 -3.40 -4.35
N THR A 146 -13.10 -3.95 -3.27
CA THR A 146 -14.06 -3.25 -2.39
C THR A 146 -13.54 -3.01 -0.98
N GLU A 147 -12.61 -3.83 -0.51
CA GLU A 147 -12.12 -3.75 0.87
C GLU A 147 -10.61 -3.99 0.97
N ILE A 148 -9.96 -3.18 1.81
CA ILE A 148 -8.58 -3.39 2.28
C ILE A 148 -8.66 -3.66 3.78
N GLY A 149 -8.19 -4.83 4.19
CA GLY A 149 -8.26 -5.32 5.57
C GLY A 149 -7.31 -4.61 6.54
N ASP A 150 -7.45 -4.94 7.81
CA ASP A 150 -6.61 -4.39 8.88
C ASP A 150 -5.14 -4.76 8.65
N LEU A 151 -4.22 -3.78 8.81
CA LEU A 151 -2.77 -3.98 8.67
C LEU A 151 -2.33 -4.54 7.29
N ALA A 152 -3.16 -4.48 6.26
CA ALA A 152 -2.91 -5.17 4.97
C ALA A 152 -1.56 -4.80 4.35
N PHE A 153 -1.13 -3.55 4.45
CA PHE A 153 0.16 -3.02 3.96
C PHE A 153 1.03 -2.45 5.10
N PHE A 154 0.83 -2.91 6.33
CA PHE A 154 1.61 -2.46 7.47
C PHE A 154 3.11 -2.65 7.23
N ARG A 155 3.92 -1.58 7.41
CA ARG A 155 5.38 -1.57 7.18
C ARG A 155 5.80 -1.90 5.72
N CYS A 156 5.01 -1.55 4.72
CA CYS A 156 5.46 -1.55 3.33
C CYS A 156 6.30 -0.30 3.08
N GLY A 157 7.55 -0.33 3.55
CA GLY A 157 8.42 0.85 3.61
C GLY A 157 8.83 1.42 2.25
N ALA A 158 8.84 0.61 1.19
CA ALA A 158 9.17 1.06 -0.16
C ALA A 158 8.00 1.63 -0.95
N LEU A 159 6.75 1.52 -0.44
CA LEU A 159 5.56 2.03 -1.13
C LEU A 159 5.57 3.57 -1.09
N THR A 160 5.52 4.21 -2.26
CA THR A 160 5.63 5.68 -2.39
C THR A 160 4.31 6.36 -2.71
N GLU A 161 3.50 5.78 -3.57
CA GLU A 161 2.20 6.32 -3.97
C GLU A 161 1.19 5.17 -4.11
N LEU A 162 -0.08 5.46 -3.83
CA LEU A 162 -1.15 4.50 -4.00
C LEU A 162 -2.45 5.19 -4.44
N THR A 163 -2.97 4.74 -5.58
CA THR A 163 -4.31 5.11 -6.03
C THR A 163 -5.25 3.94 -5.78
N LEU A 164 -6.27 4.16 -4.96
CA LEU A 164 -7.27 3.14 -4.66
C LEU A 164 -8.35 3.11 -5.76
N PRO A 165 -8.76 1.92 -6.22
CA PRO A 165 -9.83 1.76 -7.21
C PRO A 165 -11.15 2.35 -6.74
N ALA A 166 -12.00 2.75 -7.70
CA ALA A 166 -13.29 3.38 -7.43
C ALA A 166 -14.24 2.53 -6.57
N GLY A 167 -14.11 1.20 -6.63
CA GLY A 167 -14.93 0.25 -5.87
C GLY A 167 -14.62 0.17 -4.38
N VAL A 168 -13.46 0.68 -3.91
CA VAL A 168 -13.09 0.58 -2.50
C VAL A 168 -14.00 1.45 -1.63
N VAL A 169 -14.63 0.81 -0.65
CA VAL A 169 -15.52 1.47 0.32
C VAL A 169 -15.01 1.35 1.77
N ARG A 170 -14.11 0.40 2.04
CA ARG A 170 -13.57 0.17 3.38
C ARG A 170 -12.05 0.04 3.39
N ILE A 171 -11.42 0.74 4.34
CA ILE A 171 -9.99 0.63 4.65
C ILE A 171 -9.87 0.27 6.13
N GLY A 172 -9.24 -0.85 6.42
CA GLY A 172 -9.06 -1.38 7.77
C GLY A 172 -8.10 -0.55 8.62
N LYS A 173 -8.11 -0.81 9.93
CA LYS A 173 -7.23 -0.14 10.89
C LYS A 173 -5.77 -0.43 10.56
N LYS A 174 -4.93 0.62 10.64
CA LYS A 174 -3.48 0.52 10.37
C LYS A 174 -3.12 -0.06 9.00
N ALA A 175 -4.04 0.01 8.03
CA ALA A 175 -3.84 -0.62 6.72
C ALA A 175 -2.53 -0.17 6.05
N PHE A 176 -2.14 1.09 6.22
CA PHE A 176 -0.90 1.69 5.68
C PHE A 176 0.01 2.23 6.80
N ALA A 177 -0.13 1.75 8.03
CA ALA A 177 0.72 2.22 9.12
C ALA A 177 2.19 1.83 8.89
N ASP A 178 3.10 2.73 9.28
CA ASP A 178 4.56 2.59 9.10
C ASP A 178 5.02 2.42 7.63
N CYS A 179 4.21 2.85 6.64
CA CYS A 179 4.64 3.00 5.26
C CYS A 179 5.43 4.31 5.11
N VAL A 180 6.66 4.34 5.62
CA VAL A 180 7.43 5.57 5.87
C VAL A 180 7.73 6.42 4.64
N ASN A 181 7.78 5.81 3.44
CA ASN A 181 8.01 6.51 2.19
C ASN A 181 6.72 6.85 1.42
N LEU A 182 5.54 6.52 1.99
CA LEU A 182 4.26 6.82 1.33
C LEU A 182 4.03 8.32 1.31
N SER A 183 4.12 8.93 0.12
CA SER A 183 4.02 10.37 -0.10
C SER A 183 2.60 10.82 -0.45
N ALA A 184 1.85 10.00 -1.17
CA ALA A 184 0.48 10.32 -1.56
C ALA A 184 -0.43 9.08 -1.61
N VAL A 185 -1.69 9.29 -1.22
CA VAL A 185 -2.76 8.29 -1.37
C VAL A 185 -3.99 8.98 -1.95
N VAL A 186 -4.53 8.44 -3.05
CA VAL A 186 -5.79 8.89 -3.64
C VAL A 186 -6.91 7.98 -3.17
N LEU A 187 -7.89 8.55 -2.48
CA LEU A 187 -9.06 7.83 -1.98
C LEU A 187 -10.26 7.97 -2.92
N PRO A 188 -10.95 6.88 -3.24
CA PRO A 188 -12.17 6.92 -4.05
C PRO A 188 -13.37 7.45 -3.27
N LYS A 189 -14.40 7.90 -3.99
CA LYS A 189 -15.63 8.46 -3.41
C LYS A 189 -16.38 7.52 -2.44
N GLY A 190 -16.20 6.21 -2.60
CA GLY A 190 -16.81 5.21 -1.71
C GLY A 190 -16.25 5.24 -0.27
N VAL A 191 -15.04 5.76 -0.08
CA VAL A 191 -14.43 5.91 1.24
C VAL A 191 -14.90 7.22 1.85
N THR A 192 -15.89 7.19 2.71
CA THR A 192 -16.49 8.37 3.35
C THR A 192 -15.87 8.73 4.70
N ALA A 193 -15.12 7.82 5.31
CA ALA A 193 -14.44 8.04 6.59
C ALA A 193 -13.11 7.25 6.65
N ILE A 194 -12.16 7.76 7.42
CA ILE A 194 -10.83 7.15 7.61
C ILE A 194 -10.58 6.99 9.11
N ASP A 195 -10.25 5.75 9.54
CA ASP A 195 -9.78 5.52 10.90
C ASP A 195 -8.45 6.26 11.15
N LYS A 196 -8.32 6.90 12.30
CA LYS A 196 -7.13 7.68 12.70
C LYS A 196 -5.81 6.92 12.69
N THR A 197 -5.85 5.60 12.64
CA THR A 197 -4.66 4.74 12.65
C THR A 197 -4.23 4.28 11.27
N VAL A 198 -5.04 4.54 10.22
CA VAL A 198 -4.75 4.05 8.85
C VAL A 198 -3.35 4.43 8.40
N PHE A 199 -2.91 5.67 8.64
CA PHE A 199 -1.60 6.22 8.29
C PHE A 199 -0.72 6.47 9.52
N LEU A 200 -0.84 5.66 10.57
CA LEU A 200 0.01 5.78 11.75
C LEU A 200 1.47 5.54 11.38
N GLY A 201 2.38 6.41 11.83
CA GLY A 201 3.82 6.28 11.53
C GLY A 201 4.23 6.67 10.10
N CYS A 202 3.32 7.19 9.29
CA CYS A 202 3.60 7.79 7.98
C CYS A 202 2.81 9.07 7.78
N ASP A 203 3.23 9.88 6.80
CA ASP A 203 2.64 11.21 6.59
C ASP A 203 2.35 11.53 5.11
N PRO A 204 1.48 10.74 4.43
CA PRO A 204 1.13 10.97 3.03
C PRO A 204 0.25 12.22 2.86
N ALA A 205 0.26 12.79 1.65
CA ALA A 205 -0.82 13.64 1.19
C ALA A 205 -2.05 12.77 0.91
N VAL A 206 -3.17 13.01 1.63
CA VAL A 206 -4.41 12.23 1.43
C VAL A 206 -5.31 12.98 0.47
N VAL A 207 -5.34 12.54 -0.78
CA VAL A 207 -6.18 13.12 -1.84
C VAL A 207 -7.58 12.54 -1.74
N ALA A 208 -8.48 13.26 -1.11
CA ALA A 208 -9.87 12.88 -0.89
C ALA A 208 -10.79 14.12 -1.01
N PRO A 209 -10.91 14.72 -2.21
CA PRO A 209 -11.62 16.00 -2.39
C PRO A 209 -13.12 15.93 -2.12
N HIS A 210 -13.68 14.72 -2.01
CA HIS A 210 -15.08 14.44 -1.67
C HIS A 210 -15.34 14.35 -0.17
N ILE A 211 -14.29 14.29 0.68
CA ILE A 211 -14.43 14.23 2.14
C ILE A 211 -14.30 15.65 2.70
N PRO A 212 -15.31 16.20 3.41
CA PRO A 212 -15.20 17.50 4.08
C PRO A 212 -14.03 17.50 5.08
N LEU A 213 -13.32 18.62 5.16
CA LEU A 213 -12.19 18.73 6.10
C LEU A 213 -12.60 18.57 7.57
N SER A 214 -13.88 18.86 7.90
CA SER A 214 -14.47 18.62 9.22
C SER A 214 -14.40 17.16 9.64
N ASP A 215 -14.52 16.23 8.70
CA ASP A 215 -14.66 14.79 8.92
C ASP A 215 -13.31 14.10 9.15
N PHE A 216 -12.21 14.82 8.87
CA PHE A 216 -10.88 14.32 9.22
C PHE A 216 -10.57 14.50 10.70
N HIS A 217 -9.99 13.46 11.31
CA HIS A 217 -9.46 13.57 12.65
C HIS A 217 -8.40 14.67 12.74
N ARG A 218 -8.29 15.34 13.90
CA ARG A 218 -7.38 16.50 14.10
C ARG A 218 -5.94 16.22 13.62
N LEU A 219 -5.42 15.01 13.84
CA LEU A 219 -4.06 14.62 13.44
C LEU A 219 -3.90 14.39 11.94
N ASP A 220 -5.00 14.15 11.21
CA ASP A 220 -4.98 13.88 9.77
C ASP A 220 -5.33 15.10 8.92
N LYS A 221 -5.75 16.22 9.55
CA LYS A 221 -6.02 17.47 8.82
C LYS A 221 -4.83 17.99 8.02
N PRO A 222 -3.58 17.98 8.51
CA PRO A 222 -2.42 18.34 7.69
C PRO A 222 -2.27 17.46 6.45
N LYS A 223 -2.50 16.13 6.56
CA LYS A 223 -2.48 15.19 5.43
C LYS A 223 -3.55 15.53 4.40
N ALA A 224 -4.78 15.80 4.86
CA ALA A 224 -5.90 16.19 4.02
C ALA A 224 -5.65 17.55 3.32
N ILE A 225 -5.05 18.53 3.99
CA ILE A 225 -4.71 19.82 3.40
C ILE A 225 -3.66 19.65 2.30
N ARG A 226 -2.63 18.84 2.50
CA ARG A 226 -1.63 18.52 1.46
C ARG A 226 -2.27 17.82 0.26
N GLY A 227 -3.12 16.83 0.51
CA GLY A 227 -3.87 16.15 -0.54
C GLY A 227 -4.82 17.08 -1.30
N PHE A 228 -5.49 17.99 -0.62
CA PHE A 228 -6.30 19.03 -1.24
C PHE A 228 -5.46 19.95 -2.12
N ALA A 229 -4.31 20.45 -1.63
CA ALA A 229 -3.41 21.30 -2.40
C ALA A 229 -2.92 20.58 -3.67
N LEU A 230 -2.53 19.32 -3.55
CA LEU A 230 -2.12 18.49 -4.68
C LEU A 230 -3.25 18.33 -5.70
N ALA A 231 -4.48 18.01 -5.26
CA ALA A 231 -5.65 17.88 -6.12
C ALA A 231 -6.00 19.21 -6.82
N TYR A 232 -5.93 20.31 -6.08
CA TYR A 232 -6.18 21.66 -6.60
C TYR A 232 -5.22 22.02 -7.73
N LEU A 233 -3.92 21.83 -7.51
CA LEU A 233 -2.88 22.17 -8.49
C LEU A 233 -2.92 21.26 -9.73
N ARG A 234 -3.40 20.03 -9.59
CA ARG A 234 -3.60 19.06 -10.69
C ARG A 234 -4.97 19.21 -11.38
N ALA A 235 -5.76 20.23 -11.03
CA ALA A 235 -7.12 20.47 -11.53
C ALA A 235 -8.03 19.24 -11.43
N MET A 236 -7.89 18.44 -10.37
CA MET A 236 -8.74 17.28 -10.15
C MET A 236 -10.17 17.73 -9.82
N PRO A 237 -11.21 16.98 -10.28
CA PRO A 237 -12.60 17.29 -9.99
C PRO A 237 -12.86 17.31 -8.47
N MET A 238 -13.49 18.40 -7.98
CA MET A 238 -13.87 18.59 -6.57
C MET A 238 -15.29 19.13 -6.48
N GLU A 239 -16.01 18.76 -5.43
CA GLU A 239 -17.29 19.39 -5.09
C GLU A 239 -17.06 20.81 -4.59
N GLU A 240 -17.90 21.75 -5.06
CA GLU A 240 -17.72 23.19 -4.78
C GLU A 240 -17.75 23.50 -3.27
N ASP A 241 -18.69 22.88 -2.53
CA ASP A 241 -18.81 23.08 -1.08
C ASP A 241 -17.57 22.59 -0.33
N ASN A 242 -17.01 21.47 -0.71
CA ASN A 242 -15.78 20.93 -0.12
C ASN A 242 -14.59 21.84 -0.45
N ARG A 243 -14.46 22.28 -1.71
CA ARG A 243 -13.44 23.23 -2.14
C ARG A 243 -13.50 24.51 -1.31
N ALA A 244 -14.69 25.11 -1.20
CA ALA A 244 -14.90 26.33 -0.41
C ALA A 244 -14.57 26.10 1.07
N GLY A 245 -14.94 24.95 1.64
CA GLY A 245 -14.65 24.57 3.01
C GLY A 245 -13.15 24.48 3.29
N TYR A 246 -12.37 23.81 2.43
CA TYR A 246 -10.91 23.71 2.56
C TYR A 246 -10.25 25.11 2.45
N LEU A 247 -10.59 25.89 1.43
CA LEU A 247 -10.03 27.23 1.23
C LEU A 247 -10.34 28.16 2.39
N SER A 248 -11.58 28.13 2.90
CA SER A 248 -12.00 28.92 4.06
C SER A 248 -11.20 28.53 5.32
N TYR A 249 -11.03 27.23 5.58
CA TYR A 249 -10.24 26.74 6.71
C TYR A 249 -8.77 27.20 6.61
N ILE A 250 -8.12 26.99 5.45
CA ILE A 250 -6.72 27.36 5.22
C ILE A 250 -6.55 28.88 5.42
N ARG A 251 -7.43 29.70 4.83
CA ARG A 251 -7.39 31.17 4.97
C ARG A 251 -7.52 31.61 6.43
N ARG A 252 -8.44 31.01 7.19
CA ARG A 252 -8.65 31.32 8.62
C ARG A 252 -7.49 30.87 9.50
N GLN A 253 -6.88 29.71 9.22
CA GLN A 253 -5.78 29.15 10.00
C GLN A 253 -4.38 29.45 9.43
N ARG A 254 -4.27 30.34 8.43
CA ARG A 254 -3.07 30.51 7.61
C ARG A 254 -1.77 30.61 8.40
N LYS A 255 -1.73 31.42 9.47
CA LYS A 255 -0.50 31.58 10.29
C LYS A 255 -0.06 30.28 10.96
N ARG A 256 -1.01 29.48 11.41
CA ARG A 256 -0.72 28.15 12.01
C ARG A 256 -0.27 27.14 10.97
N LEU A 257 -0.58 27.37 9.70
CA LEU A 257 -0.23 26.51 8.57
C LEU A 257 1.05 26.92 7.86
N TYR A 258 1.68 28.05 8.21
CA TYR A 258 2.95 28.46 7.61
C TYR A 258 4.06 27.43 7.73
N PRO A 259 4.28 26.76 8.89
CA PRO A 259 5.24 25.66 8.97
C PRO A 259 4.91 24.49 8.04
N LEU A 260 3.63 24.16 7.86
CA LEU A 260 3.20 23.14 6.91
C LEU A 260 3.46 23.60 5.46
N ALA A 261 3.12 24.82 5.12
CA ALA A 261 3.30 25.39 3.78
C ALA A 261 4.78 25.46 3.39
N VAL A 262 5.64 25.93 4.28
CA VAL A 262 7.08 25.99 4.03
C VAL A 262 7.69 24.59 3.91
N GLY A 263 7.16 23.60 4.61
CA GLY A 263 7.59 22.21 4.51
C GLY A 263 6.97 21.43 3.36
N ASN A 264 5.99 22.00 2.63
CA ASN A 264 5.29 21.32 1.54
C ASN A 264 4.97 22.31 0.40
N GLU A 265 5.62 22.10 -0.73
CA GLU A 265 5.57 23.02 -1.87
C GLU A 265 4.15 23.21 -2.42
N GLU A 266 3.35 22.14 -2.48
CA GLU A 266 1.98 22.21 -3.00
C GLU A 266 1.09 23.08 -2.12
N VAL A 267 1.20 23.00 -0.80
CA VAL A 267 0.45 23.87 0.12
C VAL A 267 0.89 25.32 -0.02
N LEU A 268 2.19 25.57 -0.17
CA LEU A 268 2.71 26.92 -0.37
C LEU A 268 2.19 27.51 -1.69
N ARG A 269 2.28 26.77 -2.79
CA ARG A 269 1.78 27.20 -4.11
C ARG A 269 0.27 27.46 -4.09
N LEU A 270 -0.52 26.61 -3.42
CA LEU A 270 -1.95 26.85 -3.21
C LEU A 270 -2.20 28.18 -2.49
N MET A 271 -1.49 28.41 -1.37
CA MET A 271 -1.67 29.64 -0.59
C MET A 271 -1.26 30.92 -1.36
N ILE A 272 -0.27 30.80 -2.24
CA ILE A 272 0.14 31.90 -3.16
C ILE A 272 -0.96 32.11 -4.21
N ALA A 273 -1.39 31.06 -4.92
CA ALA A 273 -2.40 31.15 -5.97
C ALA A 273 -3.71 31.77 -5.48
N GLU A 274 -4.13 31.41 -4.27
CA GLU A 274 -5.35 31.93 -3.63
C GLU A 274 -5.13 33.21 -2.84
N LYS A 275 -3.95 33.86 -2.96
CA LYS A 275 -3.58 35.16 -2.30
C LYS A 275 -3.84 35.12 -0.78
N MET A 276 -3.51 34.00 -0.13
CA MET A 276 -3.75 33.80 1.31
C MET A 276 -2.63 34.38 2.20
N ILE A 277 -1.50 34.80 1.62
CA ILE A 277 -0.33 35.29 2.32
C ILE A 277 -0.30 36.85 2.15
N PRO A 278 -0.67 37.60 3.16
CA PRO A 278 -0.60 39.07 3.08
C PRO A 278 0.87 39.55 3.13
N LYS A 279 1.16 40.70 2.51
CA LYS A 279 2.51 41.29 2.43
C LYS A 279 3.25 41.34 3.76
N LYS A 280 2.54 41.67 4.85
CA LYS A 280 3.10 41.76 6.21
C LYS A 280 3.55 40.40 6.79
N ASP A 281 3.10 39.28 6.24
CA ASP A 281 3.44 37.94 6.71
C ASP A 281 4.56 37.28 5.87
N VAL A 282 5.03 37.93 4.80
CA VAL A 282 6.09 37.43 3.91
C VAL A 282 7.40 37.21 4.66
N SER A 283 7.81 38.15 5.51
CA SER A 283 9.02 38.00 6.33
C SER A 283 8.95 36.79 7.26
N LEU A 284 7.79 36.58 7.88
CA LEU A 284 7.59 35.43 8.76
C LEU A 284 7.77 34.08 8.04
N LEU A 285 7.30 33.97 6.78
CA LEU A 285 7.52 32.76 5.97
C LEU A 285 8.97 32.62 5.52
N LEU A 286 9.65 33.74 5.24
CA LEU A 286 11.09 33.70 4.91
C LEU A 286 11.92 33.19 6.09
N ASP A 287 11.65 33.69 7.30
CA ASP A 287 12.30 33.22 8.53
C ASP A 287 12.08 31.73 8.75
N GLU A 288 10.86 31.26 8.54
CA GLU A 288 10.53 29.81 8.64
C GLU A 288 11.27 28.99 7.56
N ALA A 289 11.37 29.50 6.32
CA ALA A 289 12.07 28.83 5.24
C ALA A 289 13.60 28.75 5.50
N GLU A 290 14.17 29.80 6.09
CA GLU A 290 15.57 29.81 6.52
C GLU A 290 15.83 28.84 7.67
N ALA A 291 14.99 28.84 8.69
CA ALA A 291 15.09 27.92 9.83
C ALA A 291 15.05 26.46 9.39
N ARG A 292 14.32 26.16 8.33
CA ARG A 292 14.21 24.80 7.75
C ARG A 292 15.24 24.52 6.65
N GLN A 293 16.07 25.47 6.30
CA GLN A 293 17.03 25.39 5.19
C GLN A 293 16.34 25.00 3.85
N ASN A 294 15.09 25.45 3.66
CA ASN A 294 14.30 25.16 2.45
C ASN A 294 14.50 26.26 1.39
N ALA A 295 15.52 26.10 0.55
CA ALA A 295 15.85 27.04 -0.50
C ALA A 295 14.74 27.17 -1.56
N ALA A 296 14.01 26.10 -1.87
CA ALA A 296 12.91 26.12 -2.84
C ALA A 296 11.73 26.94 -2.33
N ALA A 297 11.30 26.73 -1.09
CA ALA A 297 10.24 27.53 -0.48
C ALA A 297 10.66 29.00 -0.38
N LYS A 298 11.91 29.28 0.01
CA LYS A 298 12.45 30.65 0.08
C LYS A 298 12.36 31.36 -1.27
N ALA A 299 12.74 30.67 -2.37
CA ALA A 299 12.67 31.23 -3.71
C ALA A 299 11.23 31.63 -4.12
N LEU A 300 10.26 30.70 -3.88
CA LEU A 300 8.84 30.93 -4.16
C LEU A 300 8.28 32.12 -3.35
N ILE A 301 8.63 32.23 -2.08
CA ILE A 301 8.16 33.32 -1.20
C ILE A 301 8.73 34.64 -1.64
N LEU A 302 10.00 34.70 -2.05
CA LEU A 302 10.65 35.91 -2.56
C LEU A 302 10.03 36.40 -3.89
N GLU A 303 9.74 35.45 -4.80
CA GLU A 303 9.05 35.72 -6.06
C GLU A 303 7.68 36.32 -5.78
N TYR A 304 6.85 35.64 -4.98
CA TYR A 304 5.54 36.16 -4.58
C TYR A 304 5.58 37.50 -3.89
N GLY A 305 6.56 37.74 -3.00
CA GLY A 305 6.73 39.01 -2.29
C GLY A 305 7.02 40.19 -3.20
N ARG A 306 7.57 39.98 -4.41
CA ARG A 306 7.79 41.02 -5.43
C ARG A 306 6.51 41.39 -6.18
N GLU A 307 5.53 40.50 -6.21
CA GLU A 307 4.24 40.70 -6.89
C GLU A 307 3.22 41.42 -5.99
N LEU A 308 3.48 41.54 -4.68
CA LEU A 308 2.64 42.21 -3.68
C LEU A 308 3.02 43.67 -3.48
#